data_abf072e21f3a6ccd84c660d5819fe8bc
#
_entry.id   abf072e21f3a6ccd84c660d5819fe8bc
#
_cell.length_a   1.000
_cell.length_b   1.000
_cell.length_c   1.000
_cell.angle_alpha   90.00
_cell.angle_beta   90.00
_cell.angle_gamma   90.00
#
_symmetry.space_group_name_H-M   'P 1'
#
loop_
_entity.id
_entity.type
_entity.pdbx_description
1 polymer ?
#
loop_
_entity_poly.entity_id
_entity_poly.type
_entity_poly.pdbx_seq_one_letter_code
_entity_poly.pdbx_strand_id
1 'polypeptide(L)'
;MKVDYLTVKKRRDDIMRIIQKMGKVDMTTLENEFKVSPVTLRRDLQYWEDKGAIIRYHGGAKLVQNMIHFDNNEFTNERYKHGIAKYAARLVEENDTIFINTSSTALLIIQYIIGKRCTIITNNAKAIFIKHDPLVQIALTGGELRFPKESLVGDIALNALNKVVATKCFLGCGGLNAENGMTTAIMPEVIINETMLQRTAGQKFIVCDYTKIGLTHSFITAPIEKIDHIITDISASDLELDEIRQRKPDIIIEKVPPLHTLPSNDEFNY
;
A
#
# COMPACT_ATOMS: atom_id res chain seq x y z
N MET A 1 18.49 26.91 5.38
CA MET A 1 19.00 25.53 5.50
C MET A 1 17.85 24.57 5.24
N LYS A 2 17.89 23.77 4.17
CA LYS A 2 16.89 22.71 3.92
C LYS A 2 17.14 21.63 4.97
N VAL A 3 16.16 21.41 5.85
CA VAL A 3 16.19 20.29 6.81
C VAL A 3 16.10 18.99 5.99
N ASP A 4 17.03 18.07 6.24
CA ASP A 4 17.09 16.79 5.55
C ASP A 4 15.78 15.99 5.76
N TYR A 5 15.28 15.37 4.68
CA TYR A 5 14.06 14.57 4.67
C TYR A 5 14.08 13.46 5.75
N LEU A 6 15.24 12.81 5.96
CA LEU A 6 15.43 11.78 6.99
C LEU A 6 15.22 12.32 8.40
N THR A 7 15.69 13.54 8.67
CA THR A 7 15.52 14.22 9.96
C THR A 7 14.04 14.53 10.22
N VAL A 8 13.30 14.96 9.19
CA VAL A 8 11.86 15.22 9.31
C VAL A 8 11.07 13.93 9.55
N LYS A 9 11.39 12.88 8.80
CA LYS A 9 10.74 11.57 8.94
C LYS A 9 10.96 11.03 10.36
N LYS A 10 12.19 10.97 10.84
CA LYS A 10 12.52 10.50 12.18
C LYS A 10 11.77 11.26 13.26
N ARG A 11 11.73 12.61 13.20
CA ARG A 11 11.01 13.43 14.16
C ARG A 11 9.51 13.12 14.17
N ARG A 12 8.87 12.94 13.01
CA ARG A 12 7.45 12.56 12.90
C ARG A 12 7.18 11.21 13.56
N ASP A 13 8.04 10.23 13.33
CA ASP A 13 7.90 8.90 13.91
C ASP A 13 8.07 8.95 15.44
N ASP A 14 9.02 9.73 15.94
CA ASP A 14 9.23 9.91 17.39
C ASP A 14 8.04 10.64 18.04
N ILE A 15 7.46 11.67 17.40
CA ILE A 15 6.23 12.34 17.84
C ILE A 15 5.09 11.31 17.97
N MET A 16 4.92 10.47 16.97
CA MET A 16 3.87 9.46 16.97
C MET A 16 4.04 8.46 18.10
N ARG A 17 5.28 7.99 18.37
CA ARG A 17 5.56 7.11 19.53
C ARG A 17 5.17 7.73 20.87
N ILE A 18 5.41 9.03 21.04
CA ILE A 18 5.01 9.74 22.26
C ILE A 18 3.48 9.76 22.39
N ILE A 19 2.77 10.10 21.29
CA ILE A 19 1.31 10.13 21.29
C ILE A 19 0.72 8.73 21.56
N GLN A 20 1.31 7.68 21.01
CA GLN A 20 0.91 6.29 21.25
C GLN A 20 1.07 5.90 22.72
N LYS A 21 2.22 6.21 23.31
CA LYS A 21 2.53 5.89 24.72
C LYS A 21 1.62 6.62 25.69
N MET A 22 1.27 7.88 25.40
CA MET A 22 0.53 8.76 26.30
C MET A 22 -0.99 8.81 25.98
N GLY A 23 -1.42 8.30 24.83
CA GLY A 23 -2.78 8.43 24.31
C GLY A 23 -3.13 9.85 23.83
N LYS A 24 -2.54 10.86 24.43
CA LYS A 24 -2.64 12.29 24.08
C LYS A 24 -1.36 13.02 24.47
N VAL A 25 -1.07 14.13 23.78
CA VAL A 25 0.10 14.97 24.08
C VAL A 25 -0.23 16.44 23.86
N ASP A 26 0.32 17.31 24.71
CA ASP A 26 0.20 18.75 24.58
C ASP A 26 1.37 19.32 23.77
N MET A 27 1.12 20.46 23.07
CA MET A 27 2.16 21.15 22.29
C MET A 27 3.40 21.49 23.11
N THR A 28 3.22 21.90 24.35
CA THR A 28 4.33 22.26 25.27
C THR A 28 5.26 21.06 25.53
N THR A 29 4.70 19.87 25.68
CA THR A 29 5.46 18.62 25.83
C THR A 29 6.31 18.35 24.60
N LEU A 30 5.72 18.48 23.39
CA LEU A 30 6.44 18.29 22.15
C LEU A 30 7.51 19.37 21.89
N GLU A 31 7.24 20.62 22.25
CA GLU A 31 8.21 21.71 22.15
C GLU A 31 9.44 21.46 23.02
N ASN A 32 9.21 21.00 24.25
CA ASN A 32 10.29 20.68 25.20
C ASN A 32 11.13 19.50 24.75
N GLU A 33 10.50 18.48 24.16
CA GLU A 33 11.19 17.25 23.70
C GLU A 33 11.99 17.47 22.44
N PHE A 34 11.37 18.09 21.42
CA PHE A 34 11.96 18.18 20.08
C PHE A 34 12.73 19.48 19.83
N LYS A 35 12.57 20.51 20.67
CA LYS A 35 13.25 21.82 20.58
C LYS A 35 13.13 22.45 19.17
N VAL A 36 11.96 22.29 18.54
CA VAL A 36 11.62 22.90 17.24
C VAL A 36 10.44 23.85 17.41
N SER A 37 10.25 24.74 16.43
CA SER A 37 9.19 25.75 16.52
C SER A 37 7.79 25.13 16.53
N PRO A 38 6.80 25.75 17.18
CA PRO A 38 5.40 25.33 17.16
C PRO A 38 4.83 25.13 15.75
N VAL A 39 5.29 25.96 14.81
CA VAL A 39 4.87 25.84 13.40
C VAL A 39 5.37 24.54 12.79
N THR A 40 6.59 24.12 13.12
CA THR A 40 7.16 22.85 12.64
C THR A 40 6.38 21.67 13.23
N LEU A 41 6.11 21.69 14.52
CA LEU A 41 5.32 20.63 15.19
C LEU A 41 3.89 20.54 14.64
N ARG A 42 3.24 21.68 14.38
CA ARG A 42 1.90 21.69 13.78
C ARG A 42 1.89 21.04 12.39
N ARG A 43 2.95 21.22 11.57
CA ARG A 43 3.08 20.54 10.28
C ARG A 43 3.33 19.04 10.44
N ASP A 44 4.09 18.64 11.44
CA ASP A 44 4.34 17.22 11.71
C ASP A 44 3.09 16.53 12.27
N LEU A 45 2.32 17.19 13.13
CA LEU A 45 1.01 16.69 13.59
C LEU A 45 -0.02 16.67 12.45
N GLN A 46 -0.02 17.68 11.55
CA GLN A 46 -0.88 17.71 10.38
C GLN A 46 -0.65 16.46 9.52
N TYR A 47 0.60 16.09 9.30
CA TYR A 47 0.95 14.87 8.56
C TYR A 47 0.29 13.60 9.13
N TRP A 48 0.23 13.46 10.45
CA TRP A 48 -0.41 12.32 11.10
C TRP A 48 -1.94 12.43 11.15
N GLU A 49 -2.47 13.65 11.24
CA GLU A 49 -3.91 13.89 11.11
C GLU A 49 -4.42 13.60 9.69
N ASP A 50 -3.68 14.00 8.65
CA ASP A 50 -3.98 13.69 7.25
C ASP A 50 -3.96 12.17 6.97
N LYS A 51 -3.19 11.42 7.76
CA LYS A 51 -3.18 9.95 7.75
C LYS A 51 -4.29 9.32 8.61
N GLY A 52 -5.10 10.12 9.28
CA GLY A 52 -6.16 9.64 10.16
C GLY A 52 -5.68 9.01 11.47
N ALA A 53 -4.38 9.12 11.79
CA ALA A 53 -3.78 8.47 12.96
C ALA A 53 -4.05 9.24 14.27
N ILE A 54 -4.20 10.55 14.19
CA ILE A 54 -4.48 11.42 15.34
C ILE A 54 -5.60 12.42 15.03
N ILE A 55 -6.17 12.98 16.10
CA ILE A 55 -7.05 14.15 16.05
C ILE A 55 -6.35 15.27 16.79
N ARG A 56 -6.13 16.41 16.11
CA ARG A 56 -5.63 17.62 16.78
C ARG A 56 -6.75 18.33 17.51
N TYR A 57 -6.44 18.89 18.65
CA TYR A 57 -7.31 19.76 19.42
C TYR A 57 -6.58 21.05 19.78
N HIS A 58 -7.29 22.00 20.39
CA HIS A 58 -6.67 23.25 20.82
C HIS A 58 -5.62 22.97 21.91
N GLY A 59 -4.33 23.07 21.50
CA GLY A 59 -3.19 22.86 22.39
C GLY A 59 -2.49 21.50 22.31
N GLY A 60 -2.91 20.57 21.43
CA GLY A 60 -2.24 19.26 21.32
C GLY A 60 -2.82 18.32 20.30
N ALA A 61 -2.54 17.04 20.50
CA ALA A 61 -3.05 15.95 19.69
C ALA A 61 -3.38 14.70 20.53
N LYS A 62 -4.34 13.90 20.08
CA LYS A 62 -4.72 12.62 20.69
C LYS A 62 -4.85 11.53 19.65
N LEU A 63 -4.63 10.31 20.06
CA LEU A 63 -4.84 9.13 19.23
C LEU A 63 -6.33 9.00 18.81
N VAL A 64 -6.60 8.54 17.61
CA VAL A 64 -7.96 8.14 17.20
C VAL A 64 -8.31 6.85 17.97
N GLN A 65 -9.39 6.84 18.74
CA GLN A 65 -9.74 5.78 19.72
C GLN A 65 -9.91 4.36 19.13
N ASN A 66 -10.04 4.22 17.83
CA ASN A 66 -10.13 2.91 17.16
C ASN A 66 -8.79 2.39 16.65
N MET A 67 -7.66 3.05 17.02
CA MET A 67 -6.32 2.62 16.63
C MET A 67 -5.50 2.12 17.83
N ILE A 68 -5.99 1.07 18.50
CA ILE A 68 -5.32 0.48 19.67
C ILE A 68 -4.02 -0.28 19.34
N HIS A 69 -3.58 -0.33 18.07
CA HIS A 69 -2.38 -1.05 17.66
C HIS A 69 -1.48 -0.26 16.71
N PHE A 70 -0.94 0.90 17.15
CA PHE A 70 0.19 1.56 16.47
C PHE A 70 1.53 1.35 17.20
N ASP A 71 1.65 0.28 17.97
CA ASP A 71 2.92 -0.14 18.54
C ASP A 71 3.70 -0.99 17.55
N ASN A 72 4.88 -0.55 17.16
CA ASN A 72 5.82 -1.23 16.25
C ASN A 72 5.29 -1.55 14.83
N ASN A 73 4.07 -1.14 14.47
CA ASN A 73 3.35 -1.66 13.32
C ASN A 73 3.86 -1.14 11.97
N GLU A 74 4.41 0.08 11.88
CA GLU A 74 4.94 0.52 10.57
C GLU A 74 6.12 -0.35 10.14
N PHE A 75 7.05 -0.64 11.06
CA PHE A 75 8.17 -1.53 10.78
C PHE A 75 7.74 -2.99 10.61
N THR A 76 6.78 -3.42 11.41
CA THR A 76 6.19 -4.77 11.30
C THR A 76 5.38 -4.90 10.01
N ASN A 77 4.55 -3.91 9.66
CA ASN A 77 3.79 -3.89 8.41
C ASN A 77 4.69 -3.86 7.17
N GLU A 78 5.81 -3.15 7.20
CA GLU A 78 6.77 -3.20 6.10
C GLU A 78 7.34 -4.61 5.91
N ARG A 79 7.65 -5.34 6.99
CA ARG A 79 8.11 -6.74 6.91
C ARG A 79 7.06 -7.67 6.29
N TYR A 80 5.78 -7.48 6.62
CA TYR A 80 4.67 -8.22 6.01
C TYR A 80 4.52 -7.88 4.53
N LYS A 81 4.50 -6.60 4.17
CA LYS A 81 4.42 -6.16 2.77
C LYS A 81 5.56 -6.71 1.92
N HIS A 82 6.78 -6.68 2.44
CA HIS A 82 7.94 -7.28 1.77
C HIS A 82 7.81 -8.80 1.64
N GLY A 83 7.28 -9.51 2.65
CA GLY A 83 6.98 -10.94 2.57
C GLY A 83 5.99 -11.25 1.46
N ILE A 84 4.86 -10.53 1.44
CA ILE A 84 3.83 -10.63 0.40
C ILE A 84 4.41 -10.35 -0.99
N ALA A 85 5.16 -9.25 -1.14
CA ALA A 85 5.76 -8.85 -2.40
C ALA A 85 6.76 -9.89 -2.93
N LYS A 86 7.61 -10.42 -2.05
CA LYS A 86 8.59 -11.46 -2.40
C LYS A 86 7.92 -12.77 -2.84
N TYR A 87 6.81 -13.14 -2.20
CA TYR A 87 6.02 -14.31 -2.62
C TYR A 87 5.37 -14.05 -3.98
N ALA A 88 4.68 -12.90 -4.14
CA ALA A 88 4.01 -12.54 -5.38
C ALA A 88 4.96 -12.48 -6.58
N ALA A 89 6.18 -11.99 -6.41
CA ALA A 89 7.20 -11.94 -7.47
C ALA A 89 7.59 -13.34 -8.01
N ARG A 90 7.44 -14.42 -7.23
CA ARG A 90 7.70 -15.79 -7.70
C ARG A 90 6.68 -16.24 -8.73
N LEU A 91 5.46 -15.69 -8.68
CA LEU A 91 4.34 -16.00 -9.58
C LEU A 91 4.44 -15.27 -10.92
N VAL A 92 5.37 -14.34 -11.06
CA VAL A 92 5.69 -13.69 -12.34
C VAL A 92 6.45 -14.67 -13.22
N GLU A 93 6.09 -14.73 -14.49
CA GLU A 93 6.68 -15.59 -15.50
C GLU A 93 7.40 -14.78 -16.58
N GLU A 94 8.20 -15.49 -17.38
CA GLU A 94 8.91 -14.89 -18.52
C GLU A 94 7.93 -14.34 -19.55
N ASN A 95 8.15 -13.09 -20.00
CA ASN A 95 7.31 -12.34 -20.93
C ASN A 95 5.92 -11.95 -20.42
N ASP A 96 5.68 -11.98 -19.10
CA ASP A 96 4.44 -11.45 -18.55
C ASP A 96 4.29 -9.95 -18.83
N THR A 97 3.05 -9.54 -19.09
CA THR A 97 2.60 -8.15 -19.05
C THR A 97 1.72 -8.00 -17.80
N ILE A 98 2.11 -7.13 -16.87
CA ILE A 98 1.55 -7.11 -15.53
C ILE A 98 1.03 -5.71 -15.18
N PHE A 99 -0.21 -5.64 -14.68
CA PHE A 99 -0.70 -4.41 -14.04
C PHE A 99 -0.34 -4.38 -12.55
N ILE A 100 0.18 -3.24 -12.11
CA ILE A 100 0.41 -2.91 -10.69
C ILE A 100 -0.24 -1.56 -10.40
N ASN A 101 -1.07 -1.48 -9.36
CA ASN A 101 -1.74 -0.23 -8.98
C ASN A 101 -0.92 0.60 -7.97
N THR A 102 -1.53 1.65 -7.40
CA THR A 102 -0.88 2.59 -6.46
C THR A 102 -0.61 2.02 -5.06
N SER A 103 -0.85 0.75 -4.83
CA SER A 103 -0.55 0.09 -3.56
C SER A 103 0.94 0.04 -3.28
N SER A 104 1.34 0.36 -2.04
CA SER A 104 2.72 0.19 -1.59
C SER A 104 3.16 -1.27 -1.58
N THR A 105 2.27 -2.20 -1.20
CA THR A 105 2.56 -3.64 -1.22
C THR A 105 2.77 -4.16 -2.64
N ALA A 106 1.89 -3.77 -3.57
CA ALA A 106 2.00 -4.19 -4.97
C ALA A 106 3.26 -3.60 -5.64
N LEU A 107 3.59 -2.34 -5.33
CA LEU A 107 4.78 -1.69 -5.86
C LEU A 107 6.08 -2.42 -5.48
N LEU A 108 6.17 -2.93 -4.25
CA LEU A 108 7.34 -3.68 -3.78
C LEU A 108 7.62 -4.96 -4.56
N ILE A 109 6.62 -5.55 -5.25
CA ILE A 109 6.79 -6.75 -6.07
C ILE A 109 7.90 -6.55 -7.10
N ILE A 110 7.96 -5.36 -7.69
CA ILE A 110 8.94 -4.99 -8.74
C ILE A 110 10.38 -5.24 -8.29
N GLN A 111 10.71 -4.98 -7.03
CA GLN A 111 12.07 -5.18 -6.47
C GLN A 111 12.48 -6.66 -6.40
N TYR A 112 11.49 -7.56 -6.31
CA TYR A 112 11.72 -8.99 -6.12
C TYR A 112 11.64 -9.81 -7.41
N ILE A 113 11.30 -9.18 -8.54
CA ILE A 113 11.35 -9.84 -9.86
C ILE A 113 12.81 -9.85 -10.32
N ILE A 114 13.44 -11.00 -10.32
CA ILE A 114 14.86 -11.18 -10.65
C ILE A 114 15.00 -12.22 -11.76
N GLY A 115 15.80 -11.89 -12.78
CA GLY A 115 16.15 -12.81 -13.89
C GLY A 115 14.98 -13.16 -14.79
N LYS A 116 13.90 -12.38 -14.79
CA LYS A 116 12.71 -12.59 -15.63
C LYS A 116 12.44 -11.35 -16.47
N ARG A 117 12.32 -11.52 -17.77
CA ARG A 117 11.88 -10.46 -18.68
C ARG A 117 10.38 -10.28 -18.54
N CYS A 118 9.92 -9.10 -18.12
CA CYS A 118 8.49 -8.79 -18.06
C CYS A 118 8.26 -7.28 -18.25
N THR A 119 7.01 -6.91 -18.52
CA THR A 119 6.58 -5.52 -18.66
C THR A 119 5.57 -5.18 -17.56
N ILE A 120 5.90 -4.20 -16.75
CA ILE A 120 5.02 -3.66 -15.71
C ILE A 120 4.34 -2.42 -16.24
N ILE A 121 3.01 -2.40 -16.22
CA ILE A 121 2.21 -1.20 -16.51
C ILE A 121 1.62 -0.72 -15.18
N THR A 122 1.91 0.52 -14.79
CA THR A 122 1.48 1.02 -13.49
C THR A 122 1.03 2.48 -13.54
N ASN A 123 0.04 2.80 -12.74
CA ASN A 123 -0.38 4.17 -12.46
C ASN A 123 0.27 4.74 -11.19
N ASN A 124 1.28 4.07 -10.63
CA ASN A 124 2.02 4.50 -9.46
C ASN A 124 3.28 5.26 -9.88
N ALA A 125 3.27 6.59 -9.72
CA ALA A 125 4.43 7.41 -10.10
C ALA A 125 5.69 7.12 -9.27
N LYS A 126 5.55 6.49 -8.06
CA LYS A 126 6.69 6.05 -7.26
C LYS A 126 7.51 4.94 -7.91
N ALA A 127 6.98 4.28 -8.94
CA ALA A 127 7.69 3.23 -9.66
C ALA A 127 9.02 3.73 -10.26
N ILE A 128 9.15 5.02 -10.57
CA ILE A 128 10.40 5.62 -11.07
C ILE A 128 11.57 5.57 -10.05
N PHE A 129 11.26 5.39 -8.76
CA PHE A 129 12.26 5.32 -7.69
C PHE A 129 12.55 3.90 -7.23
N ILE A 130 11.84 2.90 -7.79
CA ILE A 130 12.03 1.50 -7.41
C ILE A 130 13.24 0.92 -8.14
N LYS A 131 14.19 0.40 -7.37
CA LYS A 131 15.28 -0.41 -7.92
C LYS A 131 14.70 -1.73 -8.45
N HIS A 132 15.08 -2.12 -9.64
CA HIS A 132 14.56 -3.33 -10.28
C HIS A 132 15.61 -3.95 -11.22
N ASP A 133 15.46 -5.22 -11.53
CA ASP A 133 16.26 -5.94 -12.50
C ASP A 133 16.14 -5.26 -13.89
N PRO A 134 17.24 -5.07 -14.62
CA PRO A 134 17.23 -4.49 -15.97
C PRO A 134 16.33 -5.23 -17.00
N LEU A 135 15.99 -6.48 -16.75
CA LEU A 135 15.05 -7.25 -17.58
C LEU A 135 13.59 -6.84 -17.38
N VAL A 136 13.27 -6.13 -16.29
CA VAL A 136 11.94 -5.62 -16.00
C VAL A 136 11.75 -4.25 -16.66
N GLN A 137 10.83 -4.16 -17.60
CA GLN A 137 10.43 -2.89 -18.20
C GLN A 137 9.29 -2.27 -17.39
N ILE A 138 9.37 -0.98 -17.06
CA ILE A 138 8.32 -0.24 -16.36
C ILE A 138 7.75 0.83 -17.29
N ALA A 139 6.45 0.78 -17.52
CA ALA A 139 5.70 1.79 -18.24
C ALA A 139 4.67 2.45 -17.31
N LEU A 140 4.74 3.77 -17.18
CA LEU A 140 3.74 4.55 -16.48
C LEU A 140 2.56 4.85 -17.40
N THR A 141 1.33 4.78 -16.84
CA THR A 141 0.11 5.10 -17.62
C THR A 141 0.06 6.56 -18.10
N GLY A 142 0.84 7.46 -17.46
CA GLY A 142 0.61 8.88 -17.60
C GLY A 142 -0.70 9.32 -16.94
N GLY A 143 -1.07 10.59 -17.13
CA GLY A 143 -2.29 11.16 -16.55
C GLY A 143 -2.02 12.21 -15.48
N GLU A 144 -3.07 12.58 -14.74
CA GLU A 144 -2.99 13.57 -13.68
C GLU A 144 -2.36 12.97 -12.43
N LEU A 145 -1.35 13.66 -11.88
CA LEU A 145 -0.70 13.25 -10.65
C LEU A 145 -1.50 13.70 -9.42
N ARG A 146 -1.95 12.77 -8.61
CA ARG A 146 -2.67 13.04 -7.36
C ARG A 146 -1.85 12.71 -6.13
N PHE A 147 -1.82 13.65 -5.21
CA PHE A 147 -1.21 13.52 -3.89
C PHE A 147 -2.26 13.09 -2.84
N PRO A 148 -1.88 12.45 -1.73
CA PRO A 148 -0.49 12.13 -1.32
C PRO A 148 0.07 10.80 -1.83
N LYS A 149 -0.69 10.01 -2.59
CA LYS A 149 -0.26 8.66 -3.02
C LYS A 149 0.59 8.65 -4.30
N GLU A 150 0.79 9.80 -4.93
CA GLU A 150 1.45 9.95 -6.24
C GLU A 150 0.84 9.01 -7.30
N SER A 151 -0.50 8.95 -7.33
CA SER A 151 -1.27 8.16 -8.28
C SER A 151 -1.54 8.94 -9.57
N LEU A 152 -1.33 8.28 -10.70
CA LEU A 152 -1.69 8.79 -12.02
C LEU A 152 -3.13 8.36 -12.33
N VAL A 153 -4.00 9.33 -12.63
CA VAL A 153 -5.44 9.12 -12.85
C VAL A 153 -5.94 9.91 -14.06
N GLY A 154 -7.22 9.82 -14.33
CA GLY A 154 -7.91 10.54 -15.43
C GLY A 154 -7.84 9.81 -16.76
N ASP A 155 -8.37 10.47 -17.79
CA ASP A 155 -8.61 9.86 -19.11
C ASP A 155 -7.34 9.37 -19.80
N ILE A 156 -6.22 10.07 -19.62
CA ILE A 156 -4.93 9.64 -20.18
C ILE A 156 -4.53 8.28 -19.61
N ALA A 157 -4.63 8.11 -18.28
CA ALA A 157 -4.31 6.86 -17.61
C ALA A 157 -5.25 5.73 -18.06
N LEU A 158 -6.56 6.00 -18.12
CA LEU A 158 -7.55 5.04 -18.59
C LEU A 158 -7.34 4.64 -20.05
N ASN A 159 -7.06 5.59 -20.92
CA ASN A 159 -6.78 5.32 -22.33
C ASN A 159 -5.52 4.46 -22.50
N ALA A 160 -4.49 4.67 -21.68
CA ALA A 160 -3.29 3.81 -21.70
C ALA A 160 -3.63 2.38 -21.27
N LEU A 161 -4.34 2.21 -20.15
CA LEU A 161 -4.75 0.89 -19.65
C LEU A 161 -5.64 0.15 -20.65
N ASN A 162 -6.59 0.82 -21.31
CA ASN A 162 -7.50 0.21 -22.27
C ASN A 162 -6.80 -0.34 -23.53
N LYS A 163 -5.58 0.11 -23.82
CA LYS A 163 -4.78 -0.39 -24.95
C LYS A 163 -3.93 -1.62 -24.61
N VAL A 164 -3.94 -2.06 -23.36
CA VAL A 164 -3.14 -3.19 -22.89
C VAL A 164 -4.06 -4.37 -22.53
N VAL A 165 -3.61 -5.57 -22.81
CA VAL A 165 -4.16 -6.81 -22.26
C VAL A 165 -3.06 -7.44 -21.42
N ALA A 166 -3.22 -7.43 -20.11
CA ALA A 166 -2.26 -7.99 -19.17
C ALA A 166 -2.46 -9.50 -19.00
N THR A 167 -1.37 -10.23 -18.78
CA THR A 167 -1.40 -11.64 -18.42
C THR A 167 -1.75 -11.84 -16.95
N LYS A 168 -1.32 -10.91 -16.11
CA LYS A 168 -1.57 -10.90 -14.65
C LYS A 168 -1.81 -9.47 -14.14
N CYS A 169 -2.50 -9.35 -13.03
CA CYS A 169 -2.47 -8.10 -12.26
C CYS A 169 -2.22 -8.39 -10.77
N PHE A 170 -1.42 -7.53 -10.15
CA PHE A 170 -1.22 -7.50 -8.70
C PHE A 170 -1.71 -6.17 -8.16
N LEU A 171 -2.88 -6.18 -7.53
CA LEU A 171 -3.51 -4.97 -7.04
C LEU A 171 -3.58 -4.99 -5.51
N GLY A 172 -3.24 -3.91 -4.88
CA GLY A 172 -3.57 -3.70 -3.48
C GLY A 172 -4.90 -2.99 -3.32
N CYS A 173 -5.47 -3.07 -2.13
CA CYS A 173 -6.78 -2.51 -1.80
C CYS A 173 -6.73 -1.65 -0.54
N GLY A 174 -7.77 -0.85 -0.32
CA GLY A 174 -8.02 -0.18 0.95
C GLY A 174 -8.63 -1.14 1.97
N GLY A 175 -9.58 -1.97 1.53
CA GLY A 175 -10.23 -3.02 2.31
C GLY A 175 -10.69 -4.16 1.42
N LEU A 176 -10.81 -5.36 2.01
CA LEU A 176 -11.23 -6.58 1.34
C LEU A 176 -12.05 -7.44 2.30
N ASN A 177 -13.28 -7.79 1.92
CA ASN A 177 -14.13 -8.72 2.65
C ASN A 177 -15.07 -9.50 1.72
N ALA A 178 -15.82 -10.45 2.27
CA ALA A 178 -16.72 -11.31 1.50
C ALA A 178 -17.92 -10.55 0.89
N GLU A 179 -18.47 -9.56 1.61
CA GLU A 179 -19.70 -8.86 1.22
C GLU A 179 -19.46 -7.85 0.09
N ASN A 180 -18.45 -6.98 0.27
CA ASN A 180 -18.20 -5.83 -0.63
C ASN A 180 -17.01 -6.06 -1.58
N GLY A 181 -16.27 -7.18 -1.41
CA GLY A 181 -15.09 -7.47 -2.19
C GLY A 181 -13.97 -6.44 -1.94
N MET A 182 -13.33 -5.99 -3.02
CA MET A 182 -12.26 -4.99 -3.01
C MET A 182 -12.84 -3.58 -2.89
N THR A 183 -12.39 -2.82 -1.89
CA THR A 183 -12.85 -1.45 -1.62
C THR A 183 -11.70 -0.46 -1.48
N THR A 184 -11.98 0.84 -1.71
CA THR A 184 -11.05 1.95 -1.53
C THR A 184 -11.74 3.17 -0.92
N ALA A 185 -11.00 4.02 -0.21
CA ALA A 185 -11.46 5.32 0.25
C ALA A 185 -11.37 6.41 -0.85
N ILE A 186 -10.80 6.11 -2.01
CA ILE A 186 -10.42 7.09 -3.04
C ILE A 186 -11.17 6.81 -4.34
N MET A 187 -12.24 7.57 -4.58
CA MET A 187 -13.11 7.39 -5.74
C MET A 187 -12.38 7.32 -7.10
N PRO A 188 -11.40 8.18 -7.44
CA PRO A 188 -10.68 8.08 -8.70
C PRO A 188 -9.84 6.82 -8.89
N GLU A 189 -9.54 6.07 -7.82
CA GLU A 189 -8.85 4.77 -7.94
C GLU A 189 -9.79 3.66 -8.41
N VAL A 190 -11.10 3.80 -8.22
CA VAL A 190 -12.09 2.77 -8.57
C VAL A 190 -11.97 2.41 -10.03
N ILE A 191 -12.19 3.37 -10.92
CA ILE A 191 -12.22 3.11 -12.37
C ILE A 191 -10.86 2.61 -12.91
N ILE A 192 -9.75 3.06 -12.32
CA ILE A 192 -8.40 2.58 -12.68
C ILE A 192 -8.26 1.09 -12.34
N ASN A 193 -8.59 0.73 -11.09
CA ASN A 193 -8.47 -0.65 -10.61
C ASN A 193 -9.47 -1.58 -11.33
N GLU A 194 -10.71 -1.13 -11.58
CA GLU A 194 -11.69 -1.86 -12.39
C GLU A 194 -11.15 -2.13 -13.80
N THR A 195 -10.58 -1.10 -14.44
CA THR A 195 -9.99 -1.24 -15.78
C THR A 195 -8.84 -2.23 -15.78
N MET A 196 -7.95 -2.19 -14.79
CA MET A 196 -6.86 -3.16 -14.65
C MET A 196 -7.41 -4.60 -14.51
N LEU A 197 -8.43 -4.81 -13.67
CA LEU A 197 -9.07 -6.13 -13.52
C LEU A 197 -9.75 -6.59 -14.82
N GLN A 198 -10.48 -5.72 -15.50
CA GLN A 198 -11.17 -6.02 -16.75
C GLN A 198 -10.21 -6.32 -17.92
N ARG A 199 -9.07 -5.61 -17.95
CA ARG A 199 -8.05 -5.75 -19.00
C ARG A 199 -7.01 -6.83 -18.70
N THR A 200 -7.17 -7.59 -17.59
CA THR A 200 -6.36 -8.76 -17.28
C THR A 200 -7.04 -10.02 -17.82
N ALA A 201 -6.41 -10.66 -18.82
CA ALA A 201 -6.92 -11.89 -19.43
C ALA A 201 -6.62 -13.15 -18.58
N GLY A 202 -5.53 -13.12 -17.81
CA GLY A 202 -5.13 -14.22 -16.92
C GLY A 202 -5.49 -13.96 -15.46
N GLN A 203 -4.56 -14.29 -14.55
CA GLN A 203 -4.81 -14.33 -13.11
C GLN A 203 -4.84 -12.93 -12.46
N LYS A 204 -5.79 -12.74 -11.55
CA LYS A 204 -6.04 -11.49 -10.82
C LYS A 204 -5.73 -11.69 -9.34
N PHE A 205 -4.64 -11.06 -8.90
CA PHE A 205 -4.14 -11.15 -7.53
C PHE A 205 -4.46 -9.88 -6.75
N ILE A 206 -5.04 -10.06 -5.56
CA ILE A 206 -5.06 -8.99 -4.55
C ILE A 206 -3.93 -9.25 -3.57
N VAL A 207 -3.09 -8.23 -3.35
CA VAL A 207 -1.94 -8.27 -2.44
C VAL A 207 -2.12 -7.23 -1.34
N CYS A 208 -2.35 -7.68 -0.13
CA CYS A 208 -2.62 -6.79 1.00
C CYS A 208 -2.20 -7.39 2.32
N ASP A 209 -1.74 -6.55 3.24
CA ASP A 209 -1.46 -6.97 4.61
C ASP A 209 -2.76 -7.21 5.40
N TYR A 210 -2.65 -7.90 6.55
CA TYR A 210 -3.76 -8.29 7.42
C TYR A 210 -4.68 -7.13 7.79
N THR A 211 -4.17 -5.89 7.83
CA THR A 211 -4.95 -4.72 8.22
C THR A 211 -6.04 -4.34 7.21
N LYS A 212 -6.05 -4.96 6.04
CA LYS A 212 -7.03 -4.72 4.97
C LYS A 212 -8.12 -5.77 4.93
N ILE A 213 -7.86 -6.94 5.52
CA ILE A 213 -8.82 -8.05 5.57
C ILE A 213 -9.93 -7.73 6.57
N GLY A 214 -11.19 -7.91 6.16
CA GLY A 214 -12.39 -7.55 6.93
C GLY A 214 -12.80 -6.08 6.85
N LEU A 215 -11.97 -5.19 6.27
CA LEU A 215 -12.31 -3.77 6.15
C LEU A 215 -13.19 -3.48 4.93
N THR A 216 -14.06 -2.48 5.11
CA THR A 216 -14.84 -1.85 4.03
C THR A 216 -14.56 -0.36 3.97
N HIS A 217 -14.33 0.16 2.78
CA HIS A 217 -14.27 1.59 2.50
C HIS A 217 -15.46 2.05 1.64
N SER A 218 -15.60 3.37 1.49
CA SER A 218 -16.76 4.01 0.89
C SER A 218 -17.02 3.65 -0.58
N PHE A 219 -15.99 3.19 -1.32
CA PHE A 219 -16.12 2.93 -2.74
C PHE A 219 -15.76 1.48 -3.05
N ILE A 220 -16.72 0.74 -3.62
CA ILE A 220 -16.51 -0.63 -4.09
C ILE A 220 -15.78 -0.57 -5.43
N THR A 221 -14.70 -1.35 -5.55
CA THR A 221 -13.93 -1.49 -6.78
C THR A 221 -14.31 -2.74 -7.56
N ALA A 222 -14.39 -3.88 -6.88
CA ALA A 222 -14.74 -5.14 -7.53
C ALA A 222 -15.33 -6.12 -6.51
N PRO A 223 -16.37 -6.89 -6.89
CA PRO A 223 -16.86 -7.97 -6.07
C PRO A 223 -15.82 -9.10 -6.00
N ILE A 224 -15.90 -9.92 -4.95
CA ILE A 224 -14.93 -10.99 -4.70
C ILE A 224 -14.87 -12.03 -5.82
N GLU A 225 -15.96 -12.19 -6.56
CA GLU A 225 -16.08 -13.12 -7.69
C GLU A 225 -15.13 -12.81 -8.85
N LYS A 226 -14.64 -11.56 -8.94
CA LYS A 226 -13.67 -11.13 -9.98
C LYS A 226 -12.21 -11.29 -9.57
N ILE A 227 -11.93 -11.84 -8.39
CA ILE A 227 -10.60 -12.00 -7.82
C ILE A 227 -10.24 -13.48 -7.81
N ASP A 228 -9.11 -13.88 -8.36
CA ASP A 228 -8.70 -15.28 -8.42
C ASP A 228 -7.83 -15.67 -7.23
N HIS A 229 -6.97 -14.75 -6.76
CA HIS A 229 -6.00 -14.99 -5.70
C HIS A 229 -5.96 -13.86 -4.69
N ILE A 230 -5.77 -14.21 -3.44
CA ILE A 230 -5.43 -13.28 -2.36
C ILE A 230 -4.09 -13.72 -1.77
N ILE A 231 -3.13 -12.79 -1.72
CA ILE A 231 -1.86 -12.98 -1.02
C ILE A 231 -1.84 -12.01 0.15
N THR A 232 -1.87 -12.56 1.35
CA THR A 232 -1.86 -11.79 2.60
C THR A 232 -0.81 -12.36 3.56
N ASP A 233 -0.72 -11.82 4.76
CA ASP A 233 0.22 -12.31 5.76
C ASP A 233 -0.45 -13.22 6.81
N ILE A 234 0.41 -13.91 7.59
CA ILE A 234 -0.04 -14.87 8.60
C ILE A 234 -0.89 -14.29 9.73
N SER A 235 -0.91 -12.94 9.88
CA SER A 235 -1.72 -12.24 10.90
C SER A 235 -3.14 -11.95 10.42
N ALA A 236 -3.46 -12.24 9.14
CA ALA A 236 -4.82 -12.06 8.63
C ALA A 236 -5.80 -12.97 9.33
N SER A 237 -7.00 -12.45 9.63
CA SER A 237 -8.07 -13.15 10.33
C SER A 237 -8.56 -14.35 9.51
N ASP A 238 -8.47 -15.55 10.08
CA ASP A 238 -8.98 -16.77 9.44
C ASP A 238 -10.50 -16.72 9.28
N LEU A 239 -11.23 -16.11 10.24
CA LEU A 239 -12.67 -15.93 10.15
C LEU A 239 -13.07 -15.14 8.88
N GLU A 240 -12.46 -13.99 8.67
CA GLU A 240 -12.73 -13.15 7.49
C GLU A 240 -12.34 -13.84 6.18
N LEU A 241 -11.22 -14.57 6.18
CA LEU A 241 -10.78 -15.33 5.02
C LEU A 241 -11.69 -16.52 4.72
N ASP A 242 -12.26 -17.16 5.73
CA ASP A 242 -13.23 -18.25 5.56
C ASP A 242 -14.57 -17.75 5.03
N GLU A 243 -15.03 -16.56 5.44
CA GLU A 243 -16.20 -15.91 4.82
C GLU A 243 -15.96 -15.63 3.33
N ILE A 244 -14.76 -15.19 2.96
CA ILE A 244 -14.38 -15.01 1.55
C ILE A 244 -14.41 -16.36 0.79
N ARG A 245 -13.88 -17.45 1.37
CA ARG A 245 -13.91 -18.79 0.77
C ARG A 245 -15.34 -19.32 0.63
N GLN A 246 -16.20 -19.05 1.58
CA GLN A 246 -17.62 -19.44 1.49
C GLN A 246 -18.32 -18.73 0.32
N ARG A 247 -17.98 -17.44 0.10
CA ARG A 247 -18.54 -16.64 -0.99
C ARG A 247 -17.98 -17.05 -2.37
N LYS A 248 -16.68 -17.36 -2.44
CA LYS A 248 -15.97 -17.82 -3.64
C LYS A 248 -15.11 -19.06 -3.33
N PRO A 249 -15.66 -20.29 -3.44
CA PRO A 249 -14.95 -21.51 -3.03
C PRO A 249 -13.68 -21.83 -3.84
N ASP A 250 -13.58 -21.34 -5.05
CA ASP A 250 -12.42 -21.54 -5.95
C ASP A 250 -11.33 -20.47 -5.77
N ILE A 251 -11.49 -19.52 -4.85
CA ILE A 251 -10.48 -18.49 -4.58
C ILE A 251 -9.26 -19.12 -3.89
N ILE A 252 -8.07 -18.79 -4.40
CA ILE A 252 -6.82 -19.23 -3.79
C ILE A 252 -6.34 -18.16 -2.81
N ILE A 253 -6.15 -18.52 -1.55
CA ILE A 253 -5.69 -17.62 -0.48
C ILE A 253 -4.38 -18.12 0.08
N GLU A 254 -3.33 -17.30 -0.04
CA GLU A 254 -2.00 -17.58 0.48
C GLU A 254 -1.68 -16.66 1.65
N LYS A 255 -1.34 -17.25 2.80
CA LYS A 255 -0.85 -16.55 3.99
C LYS A 255 0.66 -16.70 4.07
N VAL A 256 1.39 -15.59 3.94
CA VAL A 256 2.85 -15.60 3.90
C VAL A 256 3.46 -15.01 5.18
N PRO A 257 4.61 -15.52 5.65
CA PRO A 257 5.29 -14.95 6.80
C PRO A 257 5.93 -13.59 6.45
N PRO A 258 6.15 -12.71 7.45
CA PRO A 258 6.93 -11.50 7.28
C PRO A 258 8.39 -11.83 6.97
N LEU A 259 9.10 -10.94 6.31
CA LEU A 259 10.56 -11.09 6.22
C LEU A 259 11.20 -10.93 7.60
N HIS A 260 12.21 -11.74 7.90
CA HIS A 260 12.98 -11.63 9.15
C HIS A 260 13.75 -10.32 9.24
N THR A 261 14.35 -9.89 8.11
CA THR A 261 15.06 -8.62 7.96
C THR A 261 14.58 -7.91 6.71
N LEU A 262 14.41 -6.60 6.78
CA LEU A 262 14.14 -5.81 5.58
C LEU A 262 15.42 -5.74 4.74
N PRO A 263 15.34 -5.85 3.40
CA PRO A 263 16.50 -5.74 2.55
C PRO A 263 17.15 -4.36 2.70
N SER A 264 18.46 -4.33 2.74
CA SER A 264 19.21 -3.08 2.67
C SER A 264 19.13 -2.50 1.26
N ASN A 265 19.33 -1.17 1.15
CA ASN A 265 19.35 -0.52 -0.17
C ASN A 265 20.45 -1.10 -1.11
N ASP A 266 21.44 -1.81 -0.56
CA ASP A 266 22.54 -2.40 -1.31
C ASP A 266 22.22 -3.80 -1.87
N GLU A 267 21.21 -4.49 -1.34
CA GLU A 267 20.82 -5.83 -1.82
C GLU A 267 20.15 -5.81 -3.21
N PHE A 268 19.73 -4.65 -3.70
CA PHE A 268 19.14 -4.45 -5.04
C PHE A 268 20.08 -3.66 -5.97
N ASN A 269 21.38 -3.80 -5.83
CA ASN A 269 22.36 -3.25 -6.78
C ASN A 269 22.52 -4.23 -7.95
N TYR A 270 21.82 -3.95 -9.04
CA TYR A 270 21.94 -4.65 -10.32
C TYR A 270 22.84 -3.88 -11.28
#